data_f4a08b1dd6629cefda5cb58e3ded958b
#
_entry.id   f4a08b1dd6629cefda5cb58e3ded958b
#
_cell.length_a   1.000
_cell.length_b   1.000
_cell.length_c   1.000
_cell.angle_alpha   90.00
_cell.angle_beta   90.00
_cell.angle_gamma   90.00
#
_symmetry.space_group_name_H-M   'P 1'
#
loop_
_entity.id
_entity.type
_entity.pdbx_description
1 polymer ?
#
loop_
_entity_poly.entity_id
_entity_poly.type
_entity_poly.pdbx_seq_one_letter_code
_entity_poly.pdbx_strand_id
1 'polypeptide(L)'
;MSEEEIHEPSMDSHHHSLNGNEHSTISKSGIKTKIRRKAWQDQEDEQLLELVERYGKKWSKIASIMKGRTGKQIRDRYLNNLNPEIVDKEWTPEEDNMILFLYYNWGKKWSKIASALPGRSEGQVKNRFYWGLKRKVLNCQFTNYDP
;
A
#
# COMPACT_ATOMS: atom_id res chain seq x y z
N MET A 1 3.83 -7.21 28.15
CA MET A 1 4.20 -6.38 27.01
C MET A 1 4.38 -7.27 25.80
N SER A 2 3.42 -7.25 24.92
CA SER A 2 3.55 -7.93 23.65
C SER A 2 4.49 -7.13 22.76
N GLU A 3 5.68 -7.65 22.52
CA GLU A 3 6.53 -7.16 21.46
C GLU A 3 5.82 -7.40 20.14
N GLU A 4 5.19 -6.35 19.60
CA GLU A 4 4.72 -6.40 18.23
C GLU A 4 5.95 -6.47 17.33
N GLU A 5 6.21 -7.64 16.82
CA GLU A 5 7.19 -7.85 15.77
C GLU A 5 6.83 -6.92 14.59
N ILE A 6 7.67 -5.92 14.38
CA ILE A 6 7.52 -5.03 13.24
C ILE A 6 7.89 -5.85 12.00
N HIS A 7 6.86 -6.36 11.33
CA HIS A 7 7.06 -7.07 10.08
C HIS A 7 7.40 -6.06 8.98
N GLU A 8 8.66 -6.02 8.61
CA GLU A 8 9.12 -5.18 7.51
C GLU A 8 8.52 -5.66 6.19
N PRO A 9 8.03 -4.77 5.36
CA PRO A 9 7.62 -5.16 4.02
C PRO A 9 8.85 -5.66 3.26
N SER A 10 8.69 -6.75 2.56
CA SER A 10 9.79 -7.33 1.80
C SER A 10 10.32 -6.34 0.77
N MET A 11 11.63 -6.38 0.56
CA MET A 11 12.37 -5.46 -0.31
C MET A 11 11.99 -5.53 -1.79
N ASP A 12 11.12 -6.45 -2.17
CA ASP A 12 10.65 -6.60 -3.55
C ASP A 12 9.62 -5.58 -4.01
N SER A 13 9.38 -4.56 -3.23
CA SER A 13 8.51 -3.47 -3.62
C SER A 13 9.21 -2.45 -4.51
N HIS A 14 10.20 -2.89 -5.27
CA HIS A 14 10.67 -2.05 -6.34
C HIS A 14 9.53 -1.78 -7.24
N HIS A 15 8.96 -0.75 -7.15
CA HIS A 15 8.12 -0.36 -8.12
C HIS A 15 6.79 -0.84 -8.09
N HIS A 16 6.20 -0.03 -8.23
CA HIS A 16 5.18 -0.26 -9.13
C HIS A 16 4.27 -1.28 -8.66
N SER A 17 3.34 -0.96 -7.90
CA SER A 17 2.11 -1.72 -8.08
C SER A 17 2.25 -3.24 -8.11
N LEU A 18 3.38 -3.77 -7.73
CA LEU A 18 3.45 -5.18 -7.44
C LEU A 18 2.80 -5.47 -6.11
N ASN A 19 1.63 -4.91 -5.98
CA ASN A 19 0.76 -5.07 -4.88
C ASN A 19 0.03 -6.37 -5.02
N GLY A 20 0.71 -7.41 -5.05
CA GLY A 20 -0.01 -8.64 -4.98
C GLY A 20 0.44 -9.34 -3.72
N ASN A 21 -0.43 -9.64 -2.85
CA ASN A 21 -0.21 -10.69 -1.90
C ASN A 21 0.09 -11.98 -2.66
N GLU A 22 1.21 -12.57 -2.38
CA GLU A 22 1.44 -13.93 -2.85
C GLU A 22 0.43 -14.84 -2.17
N HIS A 23 -0.61 -15.21 -2.90
CA HIS A 23 -1.47 -16.27 -2.45
C HIS A 23 -0.79 -17.60 -2.72
N SER A 24 -0.27 -18.20 -1.70
CA SER A 24 0.10 -19.61 -1.78
C SER A 24 -1.12 -20.44 -1.48
N THR A 25 -1.60 -21.18 -2.46
CA THR A 25 -2.60 -22.22 -2.22
C THR A 25 -1.91 -23.55 -1.99
N ILE A 26 -2.33 -24.24 -0.97
CA ILE A 26 -1.89 -25.62 -0.70
C ILE A 26 -2.76 -26.53 -1.58
N SER A 27 -2.14 -27.19 -2.52
CA SER A 27 -2.83 -28.24 -3.28
C SER A 27 -3.08 -29.46 -2.40
N LYS A 28 -4.04 -30.30 -2.77
CA LYS A 28 -4.38 -31.54 -2.05
C LYS A 28 -3.19 -32.50 -1.86
N SER A 29 -2.09 -32.28 -2.58
CA SER A 29 -0.84 -33.04 -2.45
C SER A 29 0.17 -32.44 -1.47
N GLY A 30 -0.21 -31.38 -0.75
CA GLY A 30 0.71 -30.72 0.21
C GLY A 30 1.81 -29.89 -0.44
N ILE A 31 1.84 -29.78 -1.76
CA ILE A 31 2.82 -28.96 -2.48
C ILE A 31 2.31 -27.52 -2.51
N LYS A 32 3.09 -26.60 -1.93
CA LYS A 32 2.81 -25.17 -2.04
C LYS A 32 3.13 -24.71 -3.47
N THR A 33 2.11 -24.55 -4.28
CA THR A 33 2.29 -23.93 -5.60
C THR A 33 2.27 -22.41 -5.44
N LYS A 34 3.37 -21.77 -5.81
CA LYS A 34 3.45 -20.31 -5.86
C LYS A 34 2.65 -19.84 -7.08
N ILE A 35 1.46 -19.31 -6.86
CA ILE A 35 0.68 -18.69 -7.92
C ILE A 35 1.39 -17.42 -8.35
N ARG A 36 1.85 -17.36 -9.60
CA ARG A 36 2.38 -16.13 -10.17
C ARG A 36 1.29 -15.08 -10.21
N ARG A 37 1.60 -13.90 -9.69
CA ARG A 37 0.72 -12.76 -9.80
C ARG A 37 0.53 -12.40 -11.26
N LYS A 38 -0.71 -12.31 -11.67
CA LYS A 38 -1.05 -11.83 -13.00
C LYS A 38 -0.87 -10.31 -13.04
N ALA A 39 0.01 -9.83 -13.92
CA ALA A 39 0.19 -8.40 -14.13
C ALA A 39 -1.12 -7.73 -14.58
N TRP A 40 -1.32 -6.48 -14.22
CA TRP A 40 -2.45 -5.70 -14.69
C TRP A 40 -2.24 -5.28 -16.14
N GLN A 41 -3.28 -5.46 -16.94
CA GLN A 41 -3.29 -5.05 -18.33
C GLN A 41 -3.96 -3.69 -18.47
N ASP A 42 -3.60 -2.93 -19.50
CA ASP A 42 -4.18 -1.61 -19.76
C ASP A 42 -5.71 -1.69 -19.92
N GLN A 43 -6.20 -2.74 -20.58
CA GLN A 43 -7.64 -2.98 -20.73
C GLN A 43 -8.36 -3.23 -19.40
N GLU A 44 -7.70 -3.91 -18.48
CA GLU A 44 -8.25 -4.12 -17.13
C GLU A 44 -8.31 -2.78 -16.36
N ASP A 45 -7.30 -1.94 -16.50
CA ASP A 45 -7.26 -0.62 -15.88
C ASP A 45 -8.37 0.29 -16.42
N GLU A 46 -8.57 0.32 -17.72
CA GLU A 46 -9.66 1.07 -18.36
C GLU A 46 -11.03 0.59 -17.87
N GLN A 47 -11.24 -0.71 -17.85
CA GLN A 47 -12.47 -1.30 -17.34
C GLN A 47 -12.72 -0.95 -15.88
N LEU A 48 -11.67 -0.99 -15.06
CA LEU A 48 -11.77 -0.63 -13.65
C LEU A 48 -12.16 0.83 -13.46
N LEU A 49 -11.55 1.75 -14.22
CA LEU A 49 -11.91 3.16 -14.17
C LEU A 49 -13.37 3.42 -14.56
N GLU A 50 -13.85 2.76 -15.62
CA GLU A 50 -15.25 2.86 -16.04
C GLU A 50 -16.21 2.33 -14.98
N LEU A 51 -15.88 1.21 -14.36
CA LEU A 51 -16.72 0.59 -13.33
C LEU A 51 -16.74 1.42 -12.04
N VAL A 52 -15.64 2.06 -11.67
CA VAL A 52 -15.59 2.98 -10.53
C VAL A 52 -16.42 4.23 -10.81
N GLU A 53 -16.37 4.77 -12.00
CA GLU A 53 -17.22 5.90 -12.41
C GLU A 53 -18.71 5.54 -12.32
N ARG A 54 -19.07 4.34 -12.75
CA ARG A 54 -20.46 3.88 -12.79
C ARG A 54 -21.02 3.48 -11.42
N TYR A 55 -20.24 2.76 -10.64
CA TYR A 55 -20.69 2.13 -9.39
C TYR A 55 -20.06 2.71 -8.13
N GLY A 56 -19.10 3.62 -8.26
CA GLY A 56 -18.32 4.08 -7.11
C GLY A 56 -17.36 3.00 -6.60
N LYS A 57 -16.92 3.16 -5.37
CA LYS A 57 -15.92 2.28 -4.74
C LYS A 57 -16.53 0.99 -4.17
N LYS A 58 -17.38 0.34 -4.92
CA LYS A 58 -18.04 -0.93 -4.55
C LYS A 58 -17.21 -2.11 -5.05
N TRP A 59 -16.13 -2.39 -4.36
CA TRP A 59 -15.10 -3.32 -4.81
C TRP A 59 -15.59 -4.74 -5.04
N SER A 60 -16.46 -5.27 -4.18
CA SER A 60 -17.04 -6.61 -4.35
C SER A 60 -17.90 -6.70 -5.60
N LYS A 61 -18.70 -5.66 -5.89
CA LYS A 61 -19.52 -5.59 -7.09
C LYS A 61 -18.64 -5.53 -8.35
N ILE A 62 -17.62 -4.68 -8.33
CA ILE A 62 -16.67 -4.56 -9.44
C ILE A 62 -15.95 -5.88 -9.68
N ALA A 63 -15.52 -6.56 -8.63
CA ALA A 63 -14.89 -7.87 -8.73
C ALA A 63 -15.78 -8.92 -9.38
N SER A 64 -17.08 -8.88 -9.11
CA SER A 64 -18.05 -9.79 -9.75
C SER A 64 -18.18 -9.57 -11.25
N ILE A 65 -17.93 -8.36 -11.72
CA ILE A 65 -18.02 -7.97 -13.14
C ILE A 65 -16.70 -8.25 -13.87
N MET A 66 -15.58 -7.87 -13.26
CA MET A 66 -14.27 -7.98 -13.90
C MET A 66 -13.76 -9.41 -14.04
N LYS A 67 -14.17 -10.32 -13.21
CA LYS A 67 -13.74 -11.73 -13.18
C LYS A 67 -12.20 -11.92 -13.25
N GLY A 68 -11.65 -12.71 -12.39
CA GLY A 68 -10.21 -12.96 -12.32
C GLY A 68 -9.42 -12.04 -11.38
N ARG A 69 -10.08 -11.10 -10.74
CA ARG A 69 -9.50 -10.23 -9.71
C ARG A 69 -10.38 -10.23 -8.46
N THR A 70 -9.75 -10.25 -7.30
CA THR A 70 -10.48 -10.12 -6.03
C THR A 70 -10.83 -8.65 -5.77
N GLY A 71 -11.83 -8.41 -4.92
CA GLY A 71 -12.17 -7.05 -4.50
C GLY A 71 -10.98 -6.31 -3.87
N LYS A 72 -10.14 -7.02 -3.11
CA LYS A 72 -8.92 -6.46 -2.53
C LYS A 72 -7.91 -6.04 -3.61
N GLN A 73 -7.66 -6.88 -4.61
CA GLN A 73 -6.75 -6.55 -5.70
C GLN A 73 -7.22 -5.33 -6.48
N ILE A 74 -8.51 -5.25 -6.76
CA ILE A 74 -9.13 -4.13 -7.48
C ILE A 74 -9.04 -2.85 -6.66
N ARG A 75 -9.37 -2.90 -5.37
CA ARG A 75 -9.24 -1.78 -4.46
C ARG A 75 -7.80 -1.25 -4.42
N ASP A 76 -6.84 -2.14 -4.22
CA ASP A 76 -5.43 -1.77 -4.12
C ASP A 76 -4.92 -1.17 -5.45
N ARG A 77 -5.31 -1.74 -6.57
CA ARG A 77 -4.95 -1.20 -7.89
C ARG A 77 -5.48 0.20 -8.10
N TYR A 78 -6.76 0.42 -7.82
CA TYR A 78 -7.35 1.73 -7.97
C TYR A 78 -6.73 2.75 -7.02
N LEU A 79 -6.69 2.45 -5.73
CA LEU A 79 -6.24 3.42 -4.72
C LEU A 79 -4.76 3.78 -4.83
N ASN A 80 -3.92 2.88 -5.31
CA ASN A 80 -2.48 3.11 -5.38
C ASN A 80 -1.97 3.51 -6.78
N ASN A 81 -2.73 3.23 -7.84
CA ASN A 81 -2.23 3.42 -9.20
C ASN A 81 -3.17 4.22 -10.12
N LEU A 82 -4.46 4.08 -9.99
CA LEU A 82 -5.43 4.61 -10.96
C LEU A 82 -6.22 5.81 -10.46
N ASN A 83 -6.26 6.04 -9.15
CA ASN A 83 -6.99 7.18 -8.60
C ASN A 83 -6.39 8.50 -9.16
N PRO A 84 -7.19 9.30 -9.87
CA PRO A 84 -6.71 10.55 -10.47
C PRO A 84 -6.25 11.60 -9.44
N GLU A 85 -6.66 11.45 -8.19
CA GLU A 85 -6.23 12.34 -7.10
C GLU A 85 -4.81 12.06 -6.62
N ILE A 86 -4.20 10.92 -7.01
CA ILE A 86 -2.83 10.59 -6.65
C ILE A 86 -1.87 11.43 -7.47
N VAL A 87 -0.95 12.09 -6.79
CA VAL A 87 0.08 12.90 -7.42
C VAL A 87 1.41 12.15 -7.36
N ASP A 88 2.01 11.96 -8.52
CA ASP A 88 3.36 11.42 -8.63
C ASP A 88 4.38 12.57 -8.64
N LYS A 89 4.74 13.01 -7.46
CA LYS A 89 5.72 14.06 -7.25
C LYS A 89 6.68 13.69 -6.12
N GLU A 90 7.82 14.33 -6.08
CA GLU A 90 8.79 14.15 -5.01
C GLU A 90 8.19 14.45 -3.62
N TRP A 91 8.69 13.73 -2.62
CA TRP A 91 8.29 13.96 -1.23
C TRP A 91 8.90 15.26 -0.71
N THR A 92 8.08 16.05 -0.04
CA THR A 92 8.53 17.28 0.59
C THR A 92 8.94 17.03 2.05
N PRO A 93 9.82 17.87 2.62
CA PRO A 93 10.14 17.79 4.05
C PRO A 93 8.91 17.93 4.96
N GLU A 94 7.94 18.74 4.55
CA GLU A 94 6.69 18.95 5.29
C GLU A 94 5.85 17.68 5.32
N GLU A 95 5.75 16.98 4.19
CA GLU A 95 5.09 15.67 4.11
C GLU A 95 5.79 14.63 5.00
N ASP A 96 7.10 14.58 4.97
CA ASP A 96 7.89 13.68 5.80
C ASP A 96 7.66 13.95 7.29
N ASN A 97 7.68 15.20 7.71
CA ASN A 97 7.40 15.59 9.10
C ASN A 97 5.98 15.22 9.51
N MET A 98 5.01 15.40 8.63
CA MET A 98 3.62 15.04 8.89
C MET A 98 3.48 13.52 9.07
N ILE A 99 4.11 12.73 8.23
CA ILE A 99 4.11 11.26 8.37
C ILE A 99 4.68 10.84 9.71
N LEU A 100 5.83 11.40 10.11
CA LEU A 100 6.48 11.07 11.39
C LEU A 100 5.61 11.48 12.58
N PHE A 101 5.03 12.67 12.54
CA PHE A 101 4.14 13.16 13.60
C PHE A 101 2.89 12.28 13.75
N LEU A 102 2.25 11.95 12.63
CA LEU A 102 1.05 11.12 12.66
C LEU A 102 1.34 9.66 13.01
N TYR A 103 2.47 9.14 12.56
CA TYR A 103 2.92 7.81 12.95
C TYR A 103 3.19 7.74 14.47
N TYR A 104 3.82 8.75 15.03
CA TYR A 104 4.06 8.84 16.47
C TYR A 104 2.75 8.81 17.27
N ASN A 105 1.73 9.52 16.82
CA ASN A 105 0.45 9.61 17.51
C ASN A 105 -0.50 8.45 17.24
N TRP A 106 -0.48 7.90 16.03
CA TRP A 106 -1.46 6.90 15.57
C TRP A 106 -0.88 5.52 15.27
N GLY A 107 0.43 5.38 15.23
CA GLY A 107 1.07 4.12 14.85
C GLY A 107 0.87 3.80 13.36
N LYS A 108 0.73 2.51 13.06
CA LYS A 108 0.66 2.00 11.68
C LYS A 108 -0.71 2.16 11.01
N LYS A 109 -1.42 3.20 11.30
CA LYS A 109 -2.73 3.49 10.68
C LYS A 109 -2.54 4.23 9.36
N TRP A 110 -1.98 3.54 8.38
CA TRP A 110 -1.54 4.14 7.12
C TRP A 110 -2.67 4.81 6.33
N SER A 111 -3.85 4.21 6.30
CA SER A 111 -5.02 4.80 5.65
C SER A 111 -5.40 6.15 6.28
N LYS A 112 -5.37 6.21 7.62
CA LYS A 112 -5.66 7.43 8.36
C LYS A 112 -4.58 8.48 8.14
N ILE A 113 -3.31 8.08 8.13
CA ILE A 113 -2.19 8.99 7.87
C ILE A 113 -2.29 9.54 6.44
N ALA A 114 -2.54 8.68 5.46
CA ALA A 114 -2.70 9.11 4.07
C ALA A 114 -3.85 10.10 3.87
N SER A 115 -4.93 9.97 4.64
CA SER A 115 -6.05 10.91 4.57
C SER A 115 -5.67 12.36 4.93
N ALA A 116 -4.59 12.54 5.70
CA ALA A 116 -4.05 13.84 6.07
C ALA A 116 -3.04 14.39 5.06
N LEU A 117 -2.69 13.63 4.04
CA LEU A 117 -1.71 13.98 3.01
C LEU A 117 -2.37 14.02 1.63
N PRO A 118 -2.86 15.19 1.18
CA PRO A 118 -3.53 15.30 -0.11
C PRO A 118 -2.64 14.80 -1.27
N GLY A 119 -3.22 14.00 -2.14
CA GLY A 119 -2.52 13.47 -3.31
C GLY A 119 -1.63 12.27 -3.04
N ARG A 120 -1.60 11.76 -1.81
CA ARG A 120 -0.81 10.58 -1.45
C ARG A 120 -1.71 9.40 -1.11
N SER A 121 -1.41 8.23 -1.70
CA SER A 121 -2.09 6.98 -1.37
C SER A 121 -1.54 6.36 -0.08
N GLU A 122 -2.32 5.46 0.50
CA GLU A 122 -1.89 4.65 1.65
C GLU A 122 -0.59 3.90 1.35
N GLY A 123 -0.48 3.28 0.18
CA GLY A 123 0.72 2.57 -0.25
C GLY A 123 1.94 3.46 -0.40
N GLN A 124 1.77 4.66 -0.95
CA GLN A 124 2.85 5.64 -1.06
C GLN A 124 3.37 6.07 0.31
N VAL A 125 2.47 6.39 1.23
CA VAL A 125 2.83 6.81 2.60
C VAL A 125 3.55 5.70 3.35
N LYS A 126 3.03 4.49 3.31
CA LYS A 126 3.64 3.31 3.92
C LYS A 126 5.05 3.06 3.36
N ASN A 127 5.20 3.08 2.06
CA ASN A 127 6.50 2.90 1.41
C ASN A 127 7.48 4.02 1.77
N ARG A 128 7.04 5.29 1.78
CA ARG A 128 7.88 6.41 2.18
C ARG A 128 8.41 6.24 3.60
N PHE A 129 7.55 5.83 4.53
CA PHE A 129 7.95 5.59 5.90
C PHE A 129 9.02 4.49 5.99
N TYR A 130 8.78 3.31 5.44
CA TYR A 130 9.69 2.19 5.58
C TYR A 130 11.03 2.40 4.84
N TRP A 131 10.99 3.02 3.68
CA TRP A 131 12.20 3.20 2.87
C TRP A 131 12.99 4.47 3.19
N GLY A 132 12.33 5.53 3.65
CA GLY A 132 12.97 6.82 3.82
C GLY A 132 13.02 7.35 5.25
N LEU A 133 12.03 7.06 6.07
CA LEU A 133 11.85 7.74 7.36
C LEU A 133 12.13 6.86 8.58
N LYS A 134 11.96 5.57 8.48
CA LYS A 134 12.14 4.64 9.60
C LYS A 134 13.52 4.76 10.26
N ARG A 135 14.58 4.89 9.47
CA ARG A 135 15.94 5.08 10.00
C ARG A 135 16.09 6.38 10.77
N LYS A 136 15.42 7.44 10.33
CA LYS A 136 15.44 8.74 11.03
C LYS A 136 14.81 8.62 12.41
N VAL A 137 13.70 7.90 12.51
CA VAL A 137 13.05 7.64 13.81
C VAL A 137 13.97 6.88 14.75
N LEU A 138 14.61 5.83 14.27
CA LEU A 138 15.54 5.03 15.06
C LEU A 138 16.75 5.85 15.50
N ASN A 139 17.32 6.65 14.61
CA ASN A 139 18.48 7.49 14.94
C ASN A 139 18.14 8.59 15.94
N CYS A 140 16.95 9.20 15.85
CA CYS A 140 16.51 10.22 16.80
C CYS A 140 16.31 9.65 18.22
N GLN A 141 15.95 8.39 18.35
CA GLN A 141 15.83 7.75 19.67
C GLN A 141 17.20 7.50 20.32
N PHE A 142 18.25 7.38 19.52
CA PHE A 142 19.61 7.18 20.05
C PHE A 142 20.37 8.49 20.31
N THR A 143 19.99 9.59 19.68
CA THR A 143 20.67 10.87 19.86
C THR A 143 20.19 11.68 21.08
N ASN A 144 19.09 11.30 21.69
CA ASN A 144 18.56 11.93 22.90
C ASN A 144 19.09 11.29 24.20
N TYR A 145 20.05 10.39 24.09
CA TYR A 145 20.71 9.80 25.25
C TYR A 145 22.18 10.24 25.28
N ASP A 146 22.38 11.50 25.62
CA ASP A 146 23.68 11.98 26.05
C ASP A 146 23.58 12.18 27.58
N PRO A 147 24.39 11.42 28.37
CA PRO A 147 24.36 11.52 29.82
C PRO A 147 24.98 12.81 30.33
#